data_3c2ce5a6e717516c692d441fc1c869cc
#
_entry.id   3c2ce5a6e717516c692d441fc1c869cc
#
_cell.length_a   1.000
_cell.length_b   1.000
_cell.length_c   1.000
_cell.angle_alpha   90.00
_cell.angle_beta   90.00
_cell.angle_gamma   90.00
#
_symmetry.space_group_name_H-M   'P 1'
#
loop_
_entity.id
_entity.type
_entity.pdbx_description
1 polymer ?
#
loop_
_entity_poly.entity_id
_entity_poly.type
_entity_poly.pdbx_seq_one_letter_code
_entity_poly.pdbx_strand_id
1 'polypeptide(L)'
;MKREALAPGAAVSTSERAAIAAARNVYEFDDRFIAPRFGYRGAEDYYESNAAKYFLAGIARPALVLHALDDPWVPGACYTAINWSRLPMIEAVLTPGGGHLGFHGQGSPVPWHDRVTAWWLAQRFLLRPIEKTPSKSSPS
;
A
#
# COMPACT_ATOMS: atom_id res chain seq x y z
N MET A 1 -7.16 -14.65 -9.03
CA MET A 1 -5.87 -14.64 -9.76
C MET A 1 -5.73 -15.78 -10.77
N LYS A 2 -5.53 -17.07 -10.39
CA LYS A 2 -5.36 -18.16 -11.38
C LYS A 2 -6.51 -18.27 -12.38
N ARG A 3 -7.75 -18.17 -11.93
CA ARG A 3 -8.94 -18.28 -12.75
C ARG A 3 -9.00 -17.22 -13.87
N GLU A 4 -8.62 -16.01 -13.56
CA GLU A 4 -8.59 -14.87 -14.50
C GLU A 4 -7.42 -15.02 -15.49
N ALA A 5 -6.24 -15.39 -14.99
CA ALA A 5 -5.06 -15.60 -15.83
C ALA A 5 -5.22 -16.80 -16.79
N LEU A 6 -6.07 -17.77 -16.46
CA LEU A 6 -6.37 -18.93 -17.31
C LEU A 6 -7.66 -18.77 -18.10
N ALA A 7 -8.37 -17.66 -18.02
CA ALA A 7 -9.62 -17.41 -18.74
C ALA A 7 -9.42 -17.52 -20.28
N PRO A 8 -10.46 -17.91 -21.03
CA PRO A 8 -10.41 -17.85 -22.48
C PRO A 8 -10.11 -16.43 -22.96
N GLY A 9 -9.13 -16.28 -23.86
CA GLY A 9 -8.70 -14.96 -24.35
C GLY A 9 -7.66 -14.24 -23.50
N ALA A 10 -7.24 -14.79 -22.35
CA ALA A 10 -6.11 -14.23 -21.60
C ALA A 10 -4.83 -14.32 -22.46
N ALA A 11 -4.10 -13.19 -22.53
CA ALA A 11 -2.84 -13.09 -23.29
C ALA A 11 -1.68 -13.76 -22.52
N VAL A 12 -1.76 -15.09 -22.38
CA VAL A 12 -0.74 -15.93 -21.74
C VAL A 12 -0.31 -17.06 -22.70
N SER A 13 0.97 -17.32 -22.77
CA SER A 13 1.56 -18.40 -23.58
C SER A 13 1.24 -19.79 -22.99
N THR A 14 1.52 -20.83 -23.74
CA THR A 14 1.35 -22.22 -23.27
C THR A 14 2.24 -22.51 -22.06
N SER A 15 3.49 -22.04 -22.06
CA SER A 15 4.42 -22.20 -20.94
C SER A 15 3.94 -21.46 -19.68
N GLU A 16 3.42 -20.25 -19.84
CA GLU A 16 2.84 -19.48 -18.73
C GLU A 16 1.59 -20.17 -18.16
N ARG A 17 0.73 -20.73 -19.00
CA ARG A 17 -0.43 -21.52 -18.55
C ARG A 17 -0.01 -22.71 -17.70
N ALA A 18 1.04 -23.41 -18.11
CA ALA A 18 1.59 -24.54 -17.35
C ALA A 18 2.15 -24.07 -15.99
N ALA A 19 2.90 -22.96 -15.97
CA ALA A 19 3.45 -22.36 -14.75
C ALA A 19 2.33 -21.93 -13.78
N ILE A 20 1.30 -21.25 -14.28
CA ILE A 20 0.12 -20.82 -13.50
C ILE A 20 -0.61 -22.04 -12.90
N ALA A 21 -0.84 -23.09 -13.71
CA ALA A 21 -1.51 -24.30 -13.26
C ALA A 21 -0.73 -25.02 -12.16
N ALA A 22 0.59 -25.08 -12.29
CA ALA A 22 1.49 -25.76 -11.35
C ALA A 22 1.67 -25.02 -10.02
N ALA A 23 1.44 -23.70 -9.95
CA ALA A 23 1.63 -22.92 -8.73
C ALA A 23 0.63 -23.34 -7.64
N ARG A 24 1.08 -23.61 -6.42
CA ARG A 24 0.27 -24.08 -5.29
C ARG A 24 -0.14 -22.98 -4.32
N ASN A 25 0.61 -21.85 -4.32
CA ASN A 25 0.39 -20.68 -3.47
C ASN A 25 0.74 -19.40 -4.24
N VAL A 26 0.57 -18.23 -3.59
CA VAL A 26 0.84 -16.91 -4.19
C VAL A 26 2.31 -16.75 -4.53
N TYR A 27 3.21 -17.16 -3.64
CA TYR A 27 4.66 -17.07 -3.88
C TYR A 27 5.07 -17.84 -5.14
N GLU A 28 4.62 -19.12 -5.29
CA GLU A 28 4.92 -19.91 -6.49
C GLU A 28 4.29 -19.33 -7.76
N PHE A 29 3.14 -18.68 -7.64
CA PHE A 29 2.50 -17.98 -8.76
C PHE A 29 3.34 -16.76 -9.18
N ASP A 30 3.80 -15.98 -8.22
CA ASP A 30 4.63 -14.82 -8.50
C ASP A 30 6.01 -15.23 -9.04
N ASP A 31 6.62 -16.29 -8.48
CA ASP A 31 7.92 -16.78 -8.88
C ASP A 31 7.93 -17.35 -10.32
N ARG A 32 6.91 -18.13 -10.67
CA ARG A 32 6.88 -18.89 -11.94
C ARG A 32 6.19 -18.16 -13.09
N PHE A 33 5.36 -17.15 -12.78
CA PHE A 33 4.58 -16.44 -13.78
C PHE A 33 4.81 -14.92 -13.73
N ILE A 34 4.53 -14.26 -12.58
CA ILE A 34 4.60 -12.80 -12.51
C ILE A 34 6.04 -12.31 -12.70
N ALA A 35 6.97 -12.83 -11.92
CA ALA A 35 8.36 -12.37 -11.94
C ALA A 35 8.99 -12.52 -13.34
N PRO A 36 8.98 -13.70 -13.99
CA PRO A 36 9.54 -13.86 -15.34
C PRO A 36 8.84 -13.01 -16.39
N ARG A 37 7.51 -12.87 -16.30
CA ARG A 37 6.72 -12.08 -17.26
C ARG A 37 7.12 -10.60 -17.26
N PHE A 38 7.53 -10.07 -16.11
CA PHE A 38 7.95 -8.68 -15.95
C PHE A 38 9.47 -8.50 -15.86
N GLY A 39 10.25 -9.53 -16.20
CA GLY A 39 11.71 -9.44 -16.32
C GLY A 39 12.48 -9.59 -15.02
N TYR A 40 11.85 -10.04 -13.94
CA TYR A 40 12.50 -10.35 -12.67
C TYR A 40 13.04 -11.79 -12.67
N ARG A 41 14.09 -12.03 -11.90
CA ARG A 41 14.74 -13.35 -11.79
C ARG A 41 13.91 -14.39 -11.03
N GLY A 42 12.95 -13.94 -10.22
CA GLY A 42 12.05 -14.74 -9.41
C GLY A 42 11.27 -13.87 -8.44
N ALA A 43 10.43 -14.49 -7.58
CA ALA A 43 9.58 -13.78 -6.64
C ALA A 43 10.36 -12.90 -5.65
N GLU A 44 11.51 -13.36 -5.15
CA GLU A 44 12.36 -12.57 -4.24
C GLU A 44 12.81 -11.25 -4.89
N ASP A 45 13.34 -11.33 -6.11
CA ASP A 45 13.78 -10.16 -6.87
C ASP A 45 12.62 -9.22 -7.18
N TYR A 46 11.46 -9.77 -7.51
CA TYR A 46 10.23 -9.02 -7.72
C TYR A 46 9.79 -8.28 -6.46
N TYR A 47 9.71 -8.96 -5.31
CA TYR A 47 9.30 -8.35 -4.06
C TYR A 47 10.31 -7.33 -3.55
N GLU A 48 11.61 -7.63 -3.59
CA GLU A 48 12.63 -6.71 -3.12
C GLU A 48 12.69 -5.46 -4.00
N SER A 49 12.64 -5.60 -5.32
CA SER A 49 12.66 -4.47 -6.25
C SER A 49 11.43 -3.56 -6.14
N ASN A 50 10.28 -4.10 -5.72
CA ASN A 50 9.02 -3.37 -5.62
C ASN A 50 8.62 -3.06 -4.17
N ALA A 51 9.47 -3.32 -3.19
CA ALA A 51 9.14 -3.07 -1.80
C ALA A 51 8.96 -1.58 -1.52
N ALA A 52 7.79 -1.18 -1.05
CA ALA A 52 7.42 0.21 -0.77
C ALA A 52 8.44 0.94 0.12
N LYS A 53 9.12 0.21 1.03
CA LYS A 53 10.14 0.75 1.97
C LYS A 53 11.24 1.58 1.27
N TYR A 54 11.60 1.24 0.03
CA TYR A 54 12.65 1.95 -0.72
C TYR A 54 12.16 3.25 -1.37
N PHE A 55 10.85 3.43 -1.49
CA PHE A 55 10.25 4.58 -2.15
C PHE A 55 9.68 5.61 -1.17
N LEU A 56 9.59 5.26 0.12
CA LEU A 56 8.99 6.13 1.15
C LEU A 56 9.68 7.49 1.24
N ALA A 57 11.01 7.54 1.11
CA ALA A 57 11.76 8.79 1.16
C ALA A 57 11.46 9.75 -0.01
N GLY A 58 10.96 9.22 -1.13
CA GLY A 58 10.55 10.01 -2.29
C GLY A 58 9.12 10.59 -2.20
N ILE A 59 8.36 10.27 -1.16
CA ILE A 59 7.01 10.80 -0.98
C ILE A 59 7.07 12.30 -0.68
N ALA A 60 6.57 13.10 -1.64
CA ALA A 60 6.62 14.56 -1.59
C ALA A 60 5.28 15.20 -1.15
N ARG A 61 4.28 14.41 -0.81
CA ARG A 61 2.96 14.87 -0.34
C ARG A 61 2.65 14.25 1.02
N PRO A 62 1.87 14.93 1.86
CA PRO A 62 1.43 14.33 3.12
C PRO A 62 0.78 12.97 2.89
N ALA A 63 1.24 11.95 3.60
CA ALA A 63 0.75 10.58 3.53
C ALA A 63 0.50 10.04 4.95
N LEU A 64 -0.57 9.26 5.09
CA LEU A 64 -0.89 8.53 6.31
C LEU A 64 -0.66 7.04 6.07
N VAL A 65 0.11 6.41 6.94
CA VAL A 65 0.32 4.96 6.97
C VAL A 65 -0.36 4.42 8.22
N LEU A 66 -1.31 3.49 8.02
CA LEU A 66 -1.95 2.76 9.11
C LEU A 66 -1.61 1.29 8.98
N HIS A 67 -1.13 0.67 10.07
CA HIS A 67 -0.84 -0.76 10.08
C HIS A 67 -1.08 -1.35 11.47
N ALA A 68 -1.62 -2.58 11.51
CA ALA A 68 -1.77 -3.34 12.72
C ALA A 68 -0.61 -4.34 12.88
N LEU A 69 0.04 -4.35 14.04
CA LEU A 69 1.19 -5.21 14.28
C LEU A 69 0.82 -6.70 14.38
N ASP A 70 -0.45 -7.01 14.59
CA ASP A 70 -1.03 -8.36 14.59
C ASP A 70 -1.53 -8.82 13.21
N ASP A 71 -1.19 -8.10 12.13
CA ASP A 71 -1.54 -8.48 10.76
C ASP A 71 -0.97 -9.87 10.42
N PRO A 72 -1.83 -10.88 10.12
CA PRO A 72 -1.36 -12.24 9.86
C PRO A 72 -0.69 -12.40 8.50
N TRP A 73 -0.83 -11.43 7.59
CA TRP A 73 -0.30 -11.52 6.22
C TRP A 73 0.91 -10.63 6.00
N VAL A 74 0.93 -9.43 6.60
CA VAL A 74 2.04 -8.49 6.46
C VAL A 74 2.67 -8.30 7.83
N PRO A 75 3.85 -8.89 8.08
CA PRO A 75 4.49 -8.84 9.40
C PRO A 75 4.74 -7.41 9.88
N GLY A 76 4.35 -7.10 11.11
CA GLY A 76 4.57 -5.81 11.75
C GLY A 76 6.05 -5.39 11.78
N ALA A 77 6.97 -6.37 11.76
CA ALA A 77 8.40 -6.12 11.68
C ALA A 77 8.82 -5.32 10.44
N CYS A 78 8.09 -5.44 9.33
CA CYS A 78 8.32 -4.65 8.11
C CYS A 78 8.14 -3.15 8.36
N TYR A 79 7.26 -2.78 9.29
CA TYR A 79 6.95 -1.39 9.62
C TYR A 79 7.75 -0.87 10.81
N THR A 80 7.99 -1.70 11.84
CA THR A 80 8.76 -1.31 13.02
C THR A 80 10.26 -1.10 12.71
N ALA A 81 10.76 -1.70 11.63
CA ALA A 81 12.12 -1.50 11.15
C ALA A 81 12.33 -0.14 10.45
N ILE A 82 11.26 0.58 10.09
CA ILE A 82 11.35 1.85 9.37
C ILE A 82 11.58 2.99 10.37
N ASN A 83 12.57 3.83 10.09
CA ASN A 83 12.79 5.04 10.86
C ASN A 83 11.86 6.16 10.36
N TRP A 84 10.63 6.19 10.88
CA TRP A 84 9.58 7.14 10.49
C TRP A 84 9.96 8.60 10.75
N SER A 85 10.82 8.89 11.73
CA SER A 85 11.26 10.26 12.05
C SER A 85 12.08 10.90 10.91
N ARG A 86 12.60 10.10 9.99
CA ARG A 86 13.30 10.59 8.80
C ARG A 86 12.40 10.82 7.58
N LEU A 87 11.10 10.61 7.74
CA LEU A 87 10.10 10.68 6.68
C LEU A 87 9.05 11.76 7.00
N PRO A 88 9.39 13.05 6.93
CA PRO A 88 8.57 14.16 7.46
C PRO A 88 7.22 14.30 6.73
N MET A 89 7.08 13.73 5.55
CA MET A 89 5.81 13.73 4.81
C MET A 89 4.89 12.58 5.20
N ILE A 90 5.38 11.62 5.99
CA ILE A 90 4.61 10.43 6.36
C ILE A 90 4.29 10.46 7.85
N GLU A 91 3.02 10.34 8.16
CA GLU A 91 2.53 10.07 9.51
C GLU A 91 2.17 8.59 9.61
N ALA A 92 2.92 7.85 10.44
CA ALA A 92 2.70 6.42 10.61
C ALA A 92 2.02 6.13 11.95
N VAL A 93 0.91 5.42 11.90
CA VAL A 93 0.16 4.95 13.08
C VAL A 93 0.16 3.43 13.08
N LEU A 94 0.97 2.86 13.97
CA LEU A 94 1.09 1.42 14.16
C LEU A 94 0.29 1.03 15.39
N THR A 95 -0.73 0.19 15.22
CA THR A 95 -1.59 -0.26 16.32
C THR A 95 -1.20 -1.67 16.77
N PRO A 96 -1.33 -2.01 18.05
CA PRO A 96 -1.07 -3.37 18.54
C PRO A 96 -1.98 -4.42 17.91
N GLY A 97 -3.23 -4.05 17.58
CA GLY A 97 -4.23 -4.92 17.00
C GLY A 97 -5.06 -4.22 15.95
N GLY A 98 -5.70 -5.00 15.07
CA GLY A 98 -6.53 -4.52 13.96
C GLY A 98 -6.64 -5.54 12.83
N GLY A 99 -5.76 -6.53 12.82
CA GLY A 99 -5.66 -7.51 11.74
C GLY A 99 -5.28 -6.86 10.41
N HIS A 100 -5.53 -7.55 9.30
CA HIS A 100 -5.14 -7.06 7.98
C HIS A 100 -5.95 -5.83 7.52
N LEU A 101 -7.28 -5.84 7.67
CA LEU A 101 -8.17 -4.77 7.18
C LEU A 101 -9.30 -4.42 8.16
N GLY A 102 -9.41 -5.11 9.29
CA GLY A 102 -10.57 -5.02 10.17
C GLY A 102 -10.64 -3.71 10.93
N PHE A 103 -9.67 -3.46 11.79
CA PHE A 103 -9.59 -2.29 12.67
C PHE A 103 -10.91 -1.95 13.38
N HIS A 104 -11.72 -2.99 13.68
CA HIS A 104 -12.98 -2.81 14.38
C HIS A 104 -12.71 -2.57 15.86
N GLY A 105 -13.21 -1.45 16.37
CA GLY A 105 -13.14 -1.09 17.78
C GLY A 105 -14.52 -1.13 18.44
N GLN A 106 -14.56 -1.21 19.76
CA GLN A 106 -15.80 -1.07 20.51
C GLN A 106 -16.39 0.34 20.39
N GLY A 107 -17.71 0.42 20.43
CA GLY A 107 -18.42 1.70 20.52
C GLY A 107 -18.71 2.42 19.21
N SER A 108 -18.38 1.83 18.05
CA SER A 108 -18.72 2.42 16.75
C SER A 108 -18.93 1.35 15.68
N PRO A 109 -19.96 1.45 14.83
CA PRO A 109 -20.10 0.61 13.65
C PRO A 109 -19.10 0.98 12.54
N VAL A 110 -18.50 2.18 12.61
CA VAL A 110 -17.49 2.63 11.64
C VAL A 110 -16.13 2.13 12.10
N PRO A 111 -15.37 1.44 11.24
CA PRO A 111 -14.02 0.97 11.55
C PRO A 111 -13.12 2.12 12.05
N TRP A 112 -12.21 1.79 12.96
CA TRP A 112 -11.36 2.80 13.58
C TRP A 112 -10.47 3.52 12.53
N HIS A 113 -9.92 2.79 11.59
CA HIS A 113 -9.05 3.36 10.55
C HIS A 113 -9.79 4.35 9.64
N ASP A 114 -11.07 4.15 9.35
CA ASP A 114 -11.89 5.10 8.59
C ASP A 114 -12.04 6.42 9.34
N ARG A 115 -12.30 6.35 10.66
CA ARG A 115 -12.43 7.54 11.50
C ARG A 115 -11.13 8.31 11.59
N VAL A 116 -10.01 7.62 11.78
CA VAL A 116 -8.67 8.22 11.83
C VAL A 116 -8.31 8.84 10.49
N THR A 117 -8.57 8.15 9.39
CA THR A 117 -8.33 8.68 8.05
C THR A 117 -9.16 9.94 7.76
N ALA A 118 -10.45 9.91 8.09
CA ALA A 118 -11.33 11.06 7.92
C ALA A 118 -10.86 12.26 8.77
N TRP A 119 -10.51 12.02 10.04
CA TRP A 119 -9.96 13.05 10.90
C TRP A 119 -8.65 13.64 10.35
N TRP A 120 -7.71 12.78 9.93
CA TRP A 120 -6.43 13.19 9.38
C TRP A 120 -6.59 14.04 8.11
N LEU A 121 -7.51 13.66 7.21
CA LEU A 121 -7.84 14.44 6.01
C LEU A 121 -8.44 15.79 6.38
N ALA A 122 -9.38 15.83 7.34
CA ALA A 122 -10.00 17.06 7.79
C ALA A 122 -8.97 18.05 8.32
N GLN A 123 -8.03 17.60 9.16
CA GLN A 123 -6.97 18.45 9.71
C GLN A 123 -6.06 19.03 8.61
N ARG A 124 -5.81 18.27 7.56
CA ARG A 124 -4.86 18.65 6.52
C ARG A 124 -5.47 19.49 5.38
N PHE A 125 -6.72 19.28 5.07
CA PHE A 125 -7.36 19.85 3.88
C PHE A 125 -8.56 20.75 4.17
N LEU A 126 -9.30 20.52 5.27
CA LEU A 126 -10.50 21.28 5.58
C LEU A 126 -10.27 22.39 6.60
N LEU A 127 -9.31 22.23 7.52
CA LEU A 127 -9.03 23.19 8.58
C LEU A 127 -7.88 24.15 8.26
N ARG A 128 -7.26 24.06 7.09
CA ARG A 128 -6.35 25.12 6.64
C ARG A 128 -7.16 26.34 6.25
N PRO A 129 -6.83 27.55 6.76
CA PRO A 129 -7.40 28.77 6.22
C PRO A 129 -7.14 28.84 4.72
N ILE A 130 -8.17 29.13 3.94
CA ILE A 130 -7.99 29.44 2.51
C ILE A 130 -7.13 30.72 2.50
N GLU A 131 -5.86 30.60 2.16
CA GLU A 131 -5.04 31.79 1.87
C GLU A 131 -5.75 32.53 0.75
N LYS A 132 -6.31 33.70 1.08
CA LYS A 132 -6.90 34.60 0.09
C LYS A 132 -5.80 34.92 -0.90
N THR A 133 -5.96 34.48 -2.12
CA THR A 133 -5.10 34.88 -3.24
C THR A 133 -4.98 36.40 -3.21
N PRO A 134 -3.76 36.97 -3.18
CA PRO A 134 -3.62 38.42 -3.22
C PRO A 134 -4.29 38.95 -4.49
N SER A 135 -5.24 39.89 -4.31
CA SER A 135 -5.90 40.56 -5.40
C SER A 135 -4.82 41.23 -6.24
N LYS A 136 -4.74 40.88 -7.54
CA LYS A 136 -3.93 41.62 -8.49
C LYS A 136 -4.40 43.05 -8.47
N SER A 137 -3.61 43.95 -7.88
CA SER A 137 -3.75 45.38 -8.06
C SER A 137 -3.51 45.67 -9.54
N SER A 138 -4.52 46.21 -10.21
CA SER A 138 -4.41 46.73 -11.57
C SER A 138 -3.42 47.89 -11.56
N PRO A 139 -2.46 47.97 -12.50
CA PRO A 139 -1.65 49.16 -12.69
C PRO A 139 -2.52 50.24 -13.34
N SER A 140 -2.43 51.43 -12.79
CA SER A 140 -2.93 52.69 -13.36
C SER A 140 -2.10 53.11 -14.55
#